data_19f5a1d8b29de7f19958a200b633feb1
#
_entry.id   19f5a1d8b29de7f19958a200b633feb1
#
_cell.length_a   1.000
_cell.length_b   1.000
_cell.length_c   1.000
_cell.angle_alpha   90.00
_cell.angle_beta   90.00
_cell.angle_gamma   90.00
#
_symmetry.space_group_name_H-M   'P 1'
#
loop_
_entity.id
_entity.type
_entity.pdbx_description
1 polymer ?
#
loop_
_entity_poly.entity_id
_entity_poly.type
_entity_poly.pdbx_seq_one_letter_code
_entity_poly.pdbx_strand_id
1 'polypeptide(L)'
;MLRNLVIVLGDQLDPDASAFDDFDPAQDAVWMAEVAEESTHVWSSKPRTAVFLAAMRHFAEDQRDAGHALHYTELDARGNSGTFAGQLAADLEKLKPEALVMTEPGEWRVREALQQTADAAGIPLDIRIDRHFFSTIAEFAEHAEGRATLRMEY
;
A
#
# COMPACT_ATOMS: atom_id res chain seq x y z
N MET A 1 -21.48 1.46 6.63
CA MET A 1 -20.81 0.30 6.02
C MET A 1 -19.57 0.86 5.35
N LEU A 2 -18.42 0.26 5.49
CA LEU A 2 -17.17 0.76 4.89
C LEU A 2 -17.15 0.37 3.41
N ARG A 3 -17.19 1.36 2.51
CA ARG A 3 -17.19 1.13 1.06
C ARG A 3 -15.79 0.70 0.60
N ASN A 4 -14.81 1.59 0.69
CA ASN A 4 -13.45 1.29 0.28
C ASN A 4 -12.49 1.40 1.46
N LEU A 5 -11.54 0.46 1.54
CA LEU A 5 -10.38 0.57 2.38
C LEU A 5 -9.17 0.88 1.48
N VAL A 6 -8.66 2.11 1.55
CA VAL A 6 -7.53 2.58 0.75
C VAL A 6 -6.23 2.19 1.43
N ILE A 7 -5.48 1.28 0.82
CA ILE A 7 -4.18 0.81 1.31
C ILE A 7 -3.10 1.79 0.87
N VAL A 8 -2.37 2.35 1.85
CA VAL A 8 -1.22 3.23 1.61
C VAL A 8 0.03 2.57 2.17
N LEU A 9 1.00 2.33 1.30
CA LEU A 9 2.30 1.78 1.65
C LEU A 9 3.27 2.91 2.06
N GLY A 10 4.28 2.57 2.85
CA GLY A 10 5.21 3.56 3.40
C GLY A 10 6.11 4.26 2.38
N ASP A 11 6.20 3.77 1.17
CA ASP A 11 6.89 4.38 0.03
C ASP A 11 5.95 5.14 -0.93
N GLN A 12 4.65 5.21 -0.61
CA GLN A 12 3.60 5.83 -1.43
C GLN A 12 2.82 6.91 -0.65
N LEU A 13 3.53 7.71 0.15
CA LEU A 13 2.94 8.72 1.02
C LEU A 13 2.57 10.00 0.24
N ASP A 14 1.59 9.89 -0.64
CA ASP A 14 1.11 10.97 -1.49
C ASP A 14 -0.41 11.11 -1.36
N PRO A 15 -0.93 12.27 -0.89
CA PRO A 15 -2.37 12.50 -0.79
C PRO A 15 -3.06 12.60 -2.15
N ASP A 16 -2.31 12.85 -3.24
CA ASP A 16 -2.81 12.92 -4.60
C ASP A 16 -2.60 11.61 -5.39
N ALA A 17 -2.20 10.52 -4.71
CA ALA A 17 -2.05 9.21 -5.33
C ALA A 17 -3.38 8.72 -5.93
N SER A 18 -3.30 7.94 -7.01
CA SER A 18 -4.48 7.40 -7.70
C SER A 18 -5.43 6.60 -6.80
N ALA A 19 -4.92 6.02 -5.72
CA ALA A 19 -5.73 5.32 -4.73
C ALA A 19 -6.76 6.22 -4.04
N PHE A 20 -6.54 7.54 -4.01
CA PHE A 20 -7.45 8.53 -3.45
C PHE A 20 -8.43 9.12 -4.47
N ASP A 21 -8.36 8.75 -5.76
CA ASP A 21 -9.38 9.15 -6.71
C ASP A 21 -10.75 8.64 -6.24
N ASP A 22 -11.74 9.53 -6.21
CA ASP A 22 -13.10 9.24 -5.74
C ASP A 22 -13.23 8.86 -4.24
N PHE A 23 -12.20 9.17 -3.41
CA PHE A 23 -12.26 8.97 -1.96
C PHE A 23 -13.38 9.81 -1.33
N ASP A 24 -14.27 9.15 -0.60
CA ASP A 24 -15.35 9.79 0.14
C ASP A 24 -15.13 9.59 1.66
N PRO A 25 -14.75 10.63 2.41
CA PRO A 25 -14.48 10.51 3.84
C PRO A 25 -15.66 9.99 4.68
N ALA A 26 -16.89 10.05 4.13
CA ALA A 26 -18.08 9.55 4.82
C ALA A 26 -18.26 8.02 4.69
N GLN A 27 -17.60 7.39 3.72
CA GLN A 27 -17.80 5.98 3.37
C GLN A 27 -16.51 5.19 3.30
N ASP A 28 -15.36 5.86 3.10
CA ASP A 28 -14.05 5.24 2.90
C ASP A 28 -13.14 5.44 4.11
N ALA A 29 -12.14 4.58 4.24
CA ALA A 29 -11.10 4.73 5.25
C ALA A 29 -9.72 4.45 4.64
N VAL A 30 -8.69 5.01 5.26
CA VAL A 30 -7.28 4.74 4.92
C VAL A 30 -6.75 3.63 5.83
N TRP A 31 -5.97 2.73 5.26
CA TRP A 31 -5.25 1.69 5.98
C TRP A 31 -3.74 1.82 5.77
N MET A 32 -2.99 1.78 6.86
CA MET A 32 -1.53 1.80 6.87
C MET A 32 -1.01 0.88 7.97
N ALA A 33 0.15 0.24 7.74
CA ALA A 33 0.81 -0.57 8.75
C ALA A 33 2.34 -0.44 8.65
N GLU A 34 2.99 -0.24 9.80
CA GLU A 34 4.43 -0.43 9.96
C GLU A 34 4.67 -1.92 10.21
N VAL A 35 5.40 -2.60 9.32
CA VAL A 35 5.68 -4.03 9.46
C VAL A 35 7.17 -4.31 9.50
N ALA A 36 7.59 -5.24 10.35
CA ALA A 36 9.00 -5.61 10.51
C ALA A 36 9.59 -6.18 9.20
N GLU A 37 8.78 -6.84 8.39
CA GLU A 37 9.16 -7.41 7.10
C GLU A 37 9.83 -6.38 6.19
N GLU A 38 9.31 -5.16 6.10
CA GLU A 38 9.87 -4.09 5.25
C GLU A 38 11.27 -3.65 5.66
N SER A 39 11.59 -3.74 6.95
CA SER A 39 12.91 -3.36 7.47
C SER A 39 13.92 -4.50 7.47
N THR A 40 13.46 -5.75 7.32
CA THR A 40 14.27 -6.96 7.47
C THR A 40 14.46 -7.74 6.18
N HIS A 41 13.58 -7.56 5.20
CA HIS A 41 13.68 -8.22 3.88
C HIS A 41 14.96 -7.82 3.14
N VAL A 42 15.27 -6.53 3.12
CA VAL A 42 16.56 -5.99 2.68
C VAL A 42 17.15 -5.23 3.85
N TRP A 43 18.41 -5.53 4.19
CA TRP A 43 19.08 -4.84 5.29
C TRP A 43 19.01 -3.32 5.13
N SER A 44 18.49 -2.66 6.13
CA SER A 44 18.33 -1.20 6.17
C SER A 44 19.03 -0.62 7.39
N SER A 45 19.65 0.56 7.24
CA SER A 45 20.27 1.24 8.36
C SER A 45 19.22 1.82 9.32
N LYS A 46 19.53 1.87 10.61
CA LYS A 46 18.64 2.45 11.62
C LYS A 46 18.16 3.88 11.27
N PRO A 47 19.06 4.82 10.81
CA PRO A 47 18.60 6.14 10.41
C PRO A 47 17.59 6.12 9.27
N ARG A 48 17.80 5.27 8.25
CA ARG A 48 16.85 5.14 7.14
C ARG A 48 15.48 4.63 7.62
N THR A 49 15.49 3.58 8.43
CA THR A 49 14.24 3.04 9.01
C THR A 49 13.53 4.10 9.86
N ALA A 50 14.27 4.86 10.69
CA ALA A 50 13.68 5.91 11.52
C ALA A 50 13.02 7.02 10.69
N VAL A 51 13.67 7.48 9.61
CA VAL A 51 13.11 8.48 8.70
C VAL A 51 11.87 7.94 7.99
N PHE A 52 11.91 6.70 7.53
CA PHE A 52 10.79 6.04 6.86
C PHE A 52 9.56 5.94 7.77
N LEU A 53 9.73 5.45 9.00
CA LEU A 53 8.64 5.35 9.97
C LEU A 53 8.14 6.74 10.39
N ALA A 54 9.03 7.72 10.57
CA ALA A 54 8.62 9.11 10.87
C ALA A 54 7.76 9.68 9.74
N ALA A 55 8.13 9.48 8.48
CA ALA A 55 7.34 9.93 7.33
C ALA A 55 5.94 9.29 7.32
N MET A 56 5.84 7.98 7.57
CA MET A 56 4.56 7.28 7.68
C MET A 56 3.67 7.89 8.78
N ARG A 57 4.25 8.19 9.96
CA ARG A 57 3.51 8.76 11.08
C ARG A 57 3.02 10.18 10.80
N HIS A 58 3.84 11.01 10.16
CA HIS A 58 3.42 12.34 9.72
C HIS A 58 2.28 12.26 8.70
N PHE A 59 2.41 11.41 7.69
CA PHE A 59 1.33 11.20 6.73
C PHE A 59 0.03 10.73 7.41
N ALA A 60 0.14 9.85 8.40
CA ALA A 60 -1.00 9.39 9.18
C ALA A 60 -1.65 10.53 9.99
N GLU A 61 -0.86 11.48 10.52
CA GLU A 61 -1.36 12.69 11.17
C GLU A 61 -2.08 13.58 10.16
N ASP A 62 -1.49 13.83 9.00
CA ASP A 62 -2.10 14.62 7.92
C ASP A 62 -3.46 14.03 7.48
N GLN A 63 -3.56 12.70 7.37
CA GLN A 63 -4.83 12.04 7.05
C GLN A 63 -5.90 12.24 8.14
N ARG A 64 -5.52 12.18 9.41
CA ARG A 64 -6.43 12.46 10.53
C ARG A 64 -6.88 13.92 10.54
N ASP A 65 -5.96 14.84 10.30
CA ASP A 65 -6.24 16.30 10.26
C ASP A 65 -7.15 16.66 9.08
N ALA A 66 -7.04 15.92 7.97
CA ALA A 66 -7.98 16.00 6.84
C ALA A 66 -9.38 15.41 7.15
N GLY A 67 -9.55 14.78 8.32
CA GLY A 67 -10.82 14.18 8.74
C GLY A 67 -11.09 12.79 8.15
N HIS A 68 -10.07 12.14 7.61
CA HIS A 68 -10.18 10.79 7.06
C HIS A 68 -10.20 9.76 8.19
N ALA A 69 -11.08 8.75 8.09
CA ALA A 69 -11.02 7.59 8.95
C ALA A 69 -9.72 6.82 8.64
N LEU A 70 -8.88 6.57 9.66
CA LEU A 70 -7.57 5.96 9.49
C LEU A 70 -7.40 4.75 10.41
N HIS A 71 -7.05 3.62 9.84
CA HIS A 71 -6.60 2.40 10.50
C HIS A 71 -5.09 2.29 10.35
N TYR A 72 -4.36 2.70 11.37
CA TYR A 72 -2.90 2.71 11.38
C TYR A 72 -2.35 1.81 12.47
N THR A 73 -1.50 0.85 12.09
CA THR A 73 -0.82 -0.05 13.01
C THR A 73 0.66 0.31 13.09
N GLU A 74 1.11 0.78 14.25
CA GLU A 74 2.51 1.08 14.51
C GLU A 74 3.34 -0.19 14.68
N LEU A 75 4.66 -0.12 14.46
CA LEU A 75 5.59 -1.25 14.47
C LEU A 75 5.58 -2.02 15.81
N ASP A 76 5.49 -1.31 16.91
CA ASP A 76 5.49 -1.84 18.27
C ASP A 76 4.08 -2.06 18.85
N ALA A 77 3.04 -1.85 18.04
CA ALA A 77 1.67 -2.06 18.48
C ALA A 77 1.44 -3.51 18.87
N ARG A 78 0.76 -3.70 20.01
CA ARG A 78 0.39 -5.04 20.49
C ARG A 78 -0.53 -5.72 19.46
N GLY A 79 -0.08 -6.84 18.93
CA GLY A 79 -0.84 -7.60 17.93
C GLY A 79 -0.46 -7.27 16.48
N ASN A 80 0.57 -6.41 16.25
CA ASN A 80 1.16 -6.26 14.93
C ASN A 80 1.71 -7.61 14.46
N SER A 81 1.28 -8.06 13.29
CA SER A 81 1.64 -9.37 12.73
C SER A 81 3.06 -9.44 12.17
N GLY A 82 3.70 -8.28 11.96
CA GLY A 82 5.02 -8.14 11.35
C GLY A 82 5.07 -8.26 9.83
N THR A 83 3.96 -8.56 9.17
CA THR A 83 3.85 -8.64 7.70
C THR A 83 2.61 -7.90 7.20
N PHE A 84 2.65 -7.37 5.96
CA PHE A 84 1.48 -6.73 5.37
C PHE A 84 0.30 -7.71 5.23
N ALA A 85 0.53 -8.90 4.70
CA ALA A 85 -0.51 -9.89 4.50
C ALA A 85 -1.21 -10.26 5.82
N GLY A 86 -0.43 -10.55 6.87
CA GLY A 86 -0.99 -10.92 8.18
C GLY A 86 -1.74 -9.77 8.85
N GLN A 87 -1.22 -8.54 8.75
CA GLN A 87 -1.88 -7.38 9.33
C GLN A 87 -3.16 -7.03 8.59
N LEU A 88 -3.12 -7.02 7.26
CA LEU A 88 -4.30 -6.77 6.44
C LEU A 88 -5.39 -7.82 6.70
N ALA A 89 -5.04 -9.11 6.70
CA ALA A 89 -6.00 -10.19 6.97
C ALA A 89 -6.72 -10.01 8.32
N ALA A 90 -5.95 -9.71 9.39
CA ALA A 90 -6.51 -9.48 10.73
C ALA A 90 -7.45 -8.27 10.80
N ASP A 91 -7.17 -7.23 10.00
CA ASP A 91 -7.99 -6.02 9.98
C ASP A 91 -9.21 -6.18 9.08
N LEU A 92 -9.12 -6.92 7.96
CA LEU A 92 -10.28 -7.23 7.11
C LEU A 92 -11.37 -7.99 7.84
N GLU A 93 -11.02 -8.89 8.76
CA GLU A 93 -12.01 -9.59 9.60
C GLU A 93 -12.87 -8.64 10.44
N LYS A 94 -12.30 -7.51 10.88
CA LYS A 94 -12.96 -6.50 11.70
C LYS A 94 -13.68 -5.44 10.88
N LEU A 95 -13.01 -4.92 9.84
CA LEU A 95 -13.44 -3.76 9.07
C LEU A 95 -14.50 -4.12 8.01
N LYS A 96 -14.35 -5.27 7.37
CA LYS A 96 -15.27 -5.80 6.35
C LYS A 96 -15.63 -4.78 5.28
N PRO A 97 -14.62 -4.17 4.59
CA PRO A 97 -14.88 -3.24 3.51
C PRO A 97 -15.53 -3.97 2.32
N GLU A 98 -16.26 -3.23 1.49
CA GLU A 98 -16.81 -3.77 0.25
C GLU A 98 -15.73 -3.98 -0.82
N ALA A 99 -14.69 -3.12 -0.82
CA ALA A 99 -13.54 -3.22 -1.73
C ALA A 99 -12.26 -2.68 -1.08
N LEU A 100 -11.12 -3.12 -1.62
CA LEU A 100 -9.81 -2.57 -1.35
C LEU A 100 -9.36 -1.74 -2.55
N VAL A 101 -8.66 -0.64 -2.30
CA VAL A 101 -8.08 0.21 -3.35
C VAL A 101 -6.64 0.49 -2.99
N MET A 102 -5.72 0.41 -3.94
CA MET A 102 -4.32 0.79 -3.73
C MET A 102 -3.69 1.32 -5.02
N THR A 103 -2.65 2.12 -4.87
CA THR A 103 -1.74 2.46 -5.98
C THR A 103 -0.82 1.26 -6.24
N GLU A 104 -0.48 1.00 -7.49
CA GLU A 104 0.41 -0.10 -7.88
C GLU A 104 1.72 -0.05 -7.07
N PRO A 105 2.05 -1.09 -6.28
CA PRO A 105 3.29 -1.11 -5.51
C PRO A 105 4.50 -1.23 -6.42
N GLY A 106 5.60 -0.58 -6.04
CA GLY A 106 6.88 -0.74 -6.73
C GLY A 106 7.50 -2.13 -6.56
N GLU A 107 7.03 -2.93 -5.62
CA GLU A 107 7.56 -4.25 -5.32
C GLU A 107 6.54 -5.35 -5.60
N TRP A 108 6.87 -6.24 -6.53
CA TRP A 108 6.00 -7.37 -6.93
C TRP A 108 5.61 -8.27 -5.75
N ARG A 109 6.51 -8.54 -4.84
CA ARG A 109 6.26 -9.36 -3.65
C ARG A 109 5.11 -8.79 -2.79
N VAL A 110 5.11 -7.48 -2.57
CA VAL A 110 4.08 -6.80 -1.78
C VAL A 110 2.74 -6.84 -2.51
N ARG A 111 2.76 -6.54 -3.81
CA ARG A 111 1.56 -6.62 -4.66
C ARG A 111 0.91 -8.00 -4.59
N GLU A 112 1.70 -9.05 -4.79
CA GLU A 112 1.21 -10.44 -4.80
C GLU A 112 0.66 -10.84 -3.42
N ALA A 113 1.35 -10.49 -2.33
CA ALA A 113 0.91 -10.80 -0.98
C ALA A 113 -0.43 -10.12 -0.63
N LEU A 114 -0.61 -8.86 -1.01
CA LEU A 114 -1.86 -8.12 -0.77
C LEU A 114 -3.00 -8.66 -1.65
N GLN A 115 -2.73 -9.00 -2.92
CA GLN A 115 -3.71 -9.62 -3.81
C GLN A 115 -4.20 -10.97 -3.26
N GLN A 116 -3.28 -11.84 -2.85
CA GLN A 116 -3.63 -13.14 -2.26
C GLN A 116 -4.43 -12.98 -0.97
N THR A 117 -4.14 -11.96 -0.17
CA THR A 117 -4.89 -11.67 1.06
C THR A 117 -6.31 -11.22 0.75
N ALA A 118 -6.47 -10.35 -0.25
CA ALA A 118 -7.78 -9.89 -0.73
C ALA A 118 -8.61 -11.05 -1.28
N ASP A 119 -8.01 -11.89 -2.11
CA ASP A 119 -8.64 -13.08 -2.71
C ASP A 119 -9.11 -14.06 -1.63
N ALA A 120 -8.27 -14.33 -0.62
CA ALA A 120 -8.60 -15.20 0.51
C ALA A 120 -9.76 -14.66 1.35
N ALA A 121 -9.88 -13.33 1.46
CA ALA A 121 -10.98 -12.67 2.15
C ALA A 121 -12.25 -12.56 1.26
N GLY A 122 -12.15 -12.82 -0.04
CA GLY A 122 -13.24 -12.64 -1.00
C GLY A 122 -13.60 -11.18 -1.26
N ILE A 123 -12.65 -10.25 -1.07
CA ILE A 123 -12.84 -8.82 -1.23
C ILE A 123 -12.10 -8.37 -2.51
N PRO A 124 -12.75 -7.66 -3.44
CA PRO A 124 -12.10 -7.17 -4.64
C PRO A 124 -11.01 -6.15 -4.31
N LEU A 125 -9.88 -6.23 -5.00
CA LEU A 125 -8.76 -5.29 -4.90
C LEU A 125 -8.61 -4.53 -6.23
N ASP A 126 -8.82 -3.21 -6.19
CA ASP A 126 -8.59 -2.29 -7.29
C ASP A 126 -7.16 -1.72 -7.18
N ILE A 127 -6.29 -2.11 -8.12
CA ILE A 127 -4.91 -1.63 -8.19
C ILE A 127 -4.82 -0.57 -9.27
N ARG A 128 -4.53 0.67 -8.88
CA ARG A 128 -4.50 1.84 -9.75
C ARG A 128 -3.08 2.21 -10.14
N ILE A 129 -2.93 2.83 -11.32
CA ILE A 129 -1.63 3.23 -11.88
C ILE A 129 -0.92 4.21 -10.93
N ASP A 130 0.37 3.97 -10.66
CA ASP A 130 1.23 4.94 -9.98
C ASP A 130 1.63 6.05 -10.95
N ARG A 131 1.20 7.28 -10.65
CA ARG A 131 1.44 8.47 -11.46
C ARG A 131 2.84 9.06 -11.33
N HIS A 132 3.67 8.52 -10.43
CA HIS A 132 5.07 8.97 -10.29
C HIS A 132 5.98 8.41 -11.37
N PHE A 133 5.55 7.38 -12.11
CA PHE A 133 6.31 6.80 -13.21
C PHE A 133 5.97 7.46 -14.55
N PHE A 134 6.99 7.70 -15.39
CA PHE A 134 6.82 8.24 -16.74
C PHE A 134 6.18 7.26 -17.73
N SER A 135 6.19 5.96 -17.42
CA SER A 135 5.55 4.92 -18.21
C SER A 135 4.77 3.95 -17.31
N THR A 136 3.71 3.40 -17.85
CA THR A 136 2.91 2.38 -17.19
C THR A 136 3.54 1.00 -17.36
N ILE A 137 3.13 0.04 -16.52
CA ILE A 137 3.53 -1.37 -16.68
C ILE A 137 3.09 -1.91 -18.03
N ALA A 138 1.91 -1.50 -18.55
CA ALA A 138 1.40 -1.92 -19.84
C ALA A 138 2.27 -1.41 -20.99
N GLU A 139 2.67 -0.13 -20.98
CA GLU A 139 3.59 0.44 -21.97
C GLU A 139 4.96 -0.23 -21.93
N PHE A 140 5.46 -0.54 -20.73
CA PHE A 140 6.71 -1.29 -20.60
C PHE A 140 6.57 -2.72 -21.14
N ALA A 141 5.46 -3.40 -20.89
CA ALA A 141 5.21 -4.75 -21.40
C ALA A 141 5.14 -4.76 -22.94
N GLU A 142 4.47 -3.78 -23.55
CA GLU A 142 4.45 -3.59 -24.99
C GLU A 142 5.86 -3.35 -25.56
N HIS A 143 6.65 -2.48 -24.90
CA HIS A 143 8.05 -2.26 -25.28
C HIS A 143 8.90 -3.54 -25.18
N ALA A 144 8.64 -4.39 -24.19
CA ALA A 144 9.38 -5.63 -23.95
C ALA A 144 8.97 -6.77 -24.89
N GLU A 145 7.80 -6.68 -25.55
CA GLU A 145 7.24 -7.75 -26.36
C GLU A 145 8.19 -8.17 -27.49
N GLY A 146 8.40 -9.48 -27.62
CA GLY A 146 9.27 -10.08 -28.64
C GLY A 146 10.78 -9.85 -28.44
N ARG A 147 11.21 -9.24 -27.34
CA ARG A 147 12.62 -9.01 -27.03
C ARG A 147 13.14 -10.08 -26.08
N ALA A 148 14.20 -10.79 -26.48
CA ALA A 148 14.86 -11.79 -25.63
C ALA A 148 15.66 -11.14 -24.47
N THR A 149 16.10 -9.89 -24.65
CA THR A 149 16.85 -9.12 -23.65
C THR A 149 16.45 -7.65 -23.74
N LEU A 150 16.31 -7.01 -22.59
CA LEU A 150 16.11 -5.59 -22.48
C LEU A 150 17.42 -4.94 -22.01
N ARG A 151 17.83 -3.86 -22.67
CA ARG A 151 18.96 -3.06 -22.22
C ARG A 151 18.45 -1.98 -21.29
N MET A 152 19.09 -1.87 -20.13
CA MET A 152 18.80 -0.82 -19.13
C MET A 152 19.55 0.49 -19.44
N GLU A 153 20.46 0.46 -20.42
CA GLU A 153 21.30 1.59 -20.82
C GLU A 153 21.08 1.91 -22.31
N TYR A 154 21.09 3.18 -22.62
CA TYR A 154 21.07 3.73 -23.98
C TYR A 154 22.47 4.23 -24.36
#